data_be5c7c43611215831acd426076294c2c
#
_entry.id   be5c7c43611215831acd426076294c2c
#
_cell.length_a   1.000
_cell.length_b   1.000
_cell.length_c   1.000
_cell.angle_alpha   90.00
_cell.angle_beta   90.00
_cell.angle_gamma   90.00
#
_symmetry.space_group_name_H-M   'P 1'
#
loop_
_entity.id
_entity.type
_entity.pdbx_description
1 polymer ?
#
loop_
_entity_poly.entity_id
_entity_poly.type
_entity_poly.pdbx_seq_one_letter_code
_entity_poly.pdbx_strand_id
1 'polypeptide(L)'
;CTFVFQKGRRVDVEKISKLKRELTDLERAKQQLEDRLSGEINDNEVEVQMLERGLVITFVAEVLFGSGKAKLRQSSLSKLAKVGHVLNTTVKDLNVGIEGHTDNEPIKKSGWKSNWELSTARALSVVHFLIDEQGLMPRRLSGTGYGEYHPVATNNTKAGRQKNRRVEIVIIPATEKKGR
;
A
#
# COMPACT_ATOMS: atom_id res chain seq x y z
N CYS A 1 -29.72 29.05 -22.26
CA CYS A 1 -28.65 28.09 -22.61
C CYS A 1 -27.27 28.43 -22.03
N THR A 2 -26.97 29.69 -21.74
CA THR A 2 -25.62 30.12 -21.25
C THR A 2 -25.31 29.68 -19.81
N PHE A 3 -26.33 29.55 -18.96
CA PHE A 3 -26.16 29.21 -17.53
C PHE A 3 -25.72 27.77 -17.28
N VAL A 4 -26.17 26.83 -18.10
CA VAL A 4 -25.82 25.40 -17.98
C VAL A 4 -24.37 25.16 -18.39
N PHE A 5 -23.90 25.83 -19.43
CA PHE A 5 -22.52 25.76 -19.89
C PHE A 5 -21.50 26.31 -18.89
N GLN A 6 -21.85 27.38 -18.15
CA GLN A 6 -20.97 27.97 -17.14
C GLN A 6 -20.84 27.07 -15.91
N LYS A 7 -21.91 26.36 -15.52
CA LYS A 7 -21.91 25.44 -14.37
C LYS A 7 -21.04 24.20 -14.66
N GLY A 8 -21.12 23.64 -15.88
CA GLY A 8 -20.27 22.55 -16.32
C GLY A 8 -18.78 22.92 -16.31
N ARG A 9 -18.40 24.04 -16.88
CA ARG A 9 -16.99 24.51 -16.92
C ARG A 9 -16.40 24.74 -15.51
N ARG A 10 -17.16 25.29 -14.54
CA ARG A 10 -16.68 25.48 -13.17
C ARG A 10 -16.40 24.12 -12.47
N VAL A 11 -17.32 23.17 -12.63
CA VAL A 11 -17.16 21.82 -12.07
C VAL A 11 -15.91 21.15 -12.65
N ASP A 12 -15.67 21.27 -13.97
CA ASP A 12 -14.50 20.68 -14.62
C ASP A 12 -13.19 21.34 -14.16
N VAL A 13 -13.16 22.66 -14.01
CA VAL A 13 -11.99 23.40 -13.50
C VAL A 13 -11.69 22.99 -12.05
N GLU A 14 -12.70 22.86 -11.19
CA GLU A 14 -12.51 22.42 -9.81
C GLU A 14 -12.00 20.98 -9.73
N LYS A 15 -12.50 20.06 -10.57
CA LYS A 15 -12.00 18.68 -10.69
C LYS A 15 -10.55 18.62 -11.12
N ILE A 16 -10.18 19.36 -12.17
CA ILE A 16 -8.80 19.44 -12.68
C ILE A 16 -7.87 19.99 -11.59
N SER A 17 -8.28 21.03 -10.88
CA SER A 17 -7.50 21.62 -9.79
C SER A 17 -7.28 20.64 -8.64
N LYS A 18 -8.31 19.84 -8.28
CA LYS A 18 -8.23 18.81 -7.27
C LYS A 18 -7.28 17.69 -7.68
N LEU A 19 -7.41 17.16 -8.89
CA LEU A 19 -6.55 16.11 -9.43
C LEU A 19 -5.08 16.55 -9.49
N LYS A 20 -4.82 17.80 -9.88
CA LYS A 20 -3.46 18.36 -9.88
C LYS A 20 -2.87 18.45 -8.48
N ARG A 21 -3.65 18.84 -7.47
CA ARG A 21 -3.21 18.87 -6.06
C ARG A 21 -2.90 17.46 -5.55
N GLU A 22 -3.77 16.50 -5.80
CA GLU A 22 -3.57 15.10 -5.40
C GLU A 22 -2.31 14.52 -6.04
N LEU A 23 -2.05 14.77 -7.32
CA LEU A 23 -0.84 14.35 -8.01
C LEU A 23 0.40 14.99 -7.37
N THR A 24 0.37 16.30 -7.07
CA THR A 24 1.46 16.99 -6.39
C THR A 24 1.70 16.42 -4.98
N ASP A 25 0.66 16.10 -4.24
CA ASP A 25 0.77 15.49 -2.91
C ASP A 25 1.33 14.06 -2.98
N LEU A 26 0.94 13.28 -3.99
CA LEU A 26 1.51 11.95 -4.24
C LEU A 26 2.99 12.01 -4.64
N GLU A 27 3.38 12.95 -5.48
CA GLU A 27 4.79 13.17 -5.87
C GLU A 27 5.63 13.59 -4.66
N ARG A 28 5.12 14.49 -3.82
CA ARG A 28 5.76 14.89 -2.57
C ARG A 28 5.88 13.73 -1.59
N ALA A 29 4.83 12.93 -1.44
CA ALA A 29 4.84 11.74 -0.61
C ALA A 29 5.88 10.72 -1.09
N LYS A 30 5.97 10.50 -2.41
CA LYS A 30 6.98 9.64 -3.01
C LYS A 30 8.39 10.08 -2.62
N GLN A 31 8.72 11.35 -2.81
CA GLN A 31 10.03 11.91 -2.46
C GLN A 31 10.31 11.74 -0.95
N GLN A 32 9.37 12.06 -0.09
CA GLN A 32 9.52 11.91 1.35
C GLN A 32 9.74 10.46 1.78
N LEU A 33 9.05 9.51 1.14
CA LEU A 33 9.21 8.08 1.41
C LEU A 33 10.57 7.58 0.93
N GLU A 34 11.01 7.99 -0.26
CA GLU A 34 12.35 7.66 -0.79
C GLU A 34 13.45 8.18 0.14
N ASP A 35 13.33 9.41 0.63
CA ASP A 35 14.30 10.00 1.55
C ASP A 35 14.32 9.28 2.91
N ARG A 36 13.14 9.02 3.48
CA ARG A 36 13.01 8.40 4.82
C ARG A 36 13.36 6.91 4.83
N LEU A 37 13.14 6.21 3.72
CA LEU A 37 13.37 4.77 3.54
C LEU A 37 14.61 4.48 2.70
N SER A 38 15.51 5.44 2.52
CA SER A 38 16.67 5.31 1.64
C SER A 38 17.56 4.12 1.99
N GLY A 39 17.78 3.84 3.27
CA GLY A 39 18.51 2.66 3.74
C GLY A 39 17.81 1.36 3.34
N GLU A 40 16.53 1.26 3.62
CA GLU A 40 15.70 0.09 3.32
C GLU A 40 15.56 -0.13 1.79
N ILE A 41 15.53 0.95 1.01
CA ILE A 41 15.54 0.87 -0.46
C ILE A 41 16.88 0.36 -0.98
N ASN A 42 18.00 0.88 -0.45
CA ASN A 42 19.34 0.42 -0.83
C ASN A 42 19.58 -1.05 -0.47
N ASP A 43 18.98 -1.54 0.61
CA ASP A 43 19.04 -2.94 1.03
C ASP A 43 18.05 -3.84 0.28
N ASN A 44 17.29 -3.32 -0.69
CA ASN A 44 16.24 -4.02 -1.42
C ASN A 44 15.12 -4.60 -0.52
N GLU A 45 14.87 -3.98 0.62
CA GLU A 45 13.81 -4.35 1.55
C GLU A 45 12.46 -3.69 1.20
N VAL A 46 12.54 -2.52 0.57
CA VAL A 46 11.39 -1.66 0.22
C VAL A 46 11.58 -1.08 -1.17
N GLU A 47 10.50 -0.97 -1.90
CA GLU A 47 10.42 -0.26 -3.18
C GLU A 47 9.29 0.78 -3.12
N VAL A 48 9.51 1.95 -3.69
CA VAL A 48 8.52 3.03 -3.78
C VAL A 48 8.33 3.40 -5.24
N GLN A 49 7.13 3.22 -5.77
CA GLN A 49 6.83 3.45 -7.19
C GLN A 49 5.52 4.20 -7.38
N MET A 50 5.50 5.14 -8.32
CA MET A 50 4.27 5.70 -8.84
C MET A 50 3.75 4.82 -9.96
N LEU A 51 2.58 4.21 -9.76
CA LEU A 51 1.90 3.36 -10.74
C LEU A 51 0.55 3.96 -11.12
N GLU A 52 -0.09 3.43 -12.15
CA GLU A 52 -1.42 3.88 -12.59
C GLU A 52 -2.47 3.83 -11.47
N ARG A 53 -2.39 2.82 -10.59
CA ARG A 53 -3.30 2.65 -9.45
C ARG A 53 -2.99 3.53 -8.23
N GLY A 54 -1.90 4.30 -8.26
CA GLY A 54 -1.47 5.19 -7.20
C GLY A 54 0.00 5.04 -6.81
N LEU A 55 0.37 5.62 -5.68
CA LEU A 55 1.70 5.48 -5.12
C LEU A 55 1.78 4.18 -4.31
N VAL A 56 2.66 3.27 -4.71
CA VAL A 56 2.81 1.93 -4.13
C VAL A 56 4.12 1.81 -3.38
N ILE A 57 4.04 1.40 -2.12
CA ILE A 57 5.18 1.07 -1.27
C ILE A 57 5.16 -0.45 -1.09
N THR A 58 6.15 -1.14 -1.63
CA THR A 58 6.26 -2.60 -1.59
C THR A 58 7.32 -3.01 -0.58
N PHE A 59 6.91 -3.75 0.45
CA PHE A 59 7.81 -4.38 1.41
C PHE A 59 7.99 -5.86 1.09
N VAL A 60 9.22 -6.33 1.13
CA VAL A 60 9.51 -7.77 1.15
C VAL A 60 8.92 -8.36 2.44
N ALA A 61 8.16 -9.45 2.33
CA ALA A 61 7.42 -10.00 3.48
C ALA A 61 8.33 -10.41 4.65
N GLU A 62 9.53 -10.90 4.36
CA GLU A 62 10.52 -11.31 5.38
C GLU A 62 11.04 -10.13 6.22
N VAL A 63 10.96 -8.91 5.70
CA VAL A 63 11.29 -7.69 6.45
C VAL A 63 10.25 -7.44 7.53
N LEU A 64 8.98 -7.66 7.21
CA LEU A 64 7.86 -7.38 8.10
C LEU A 64 7.53 -8.55 9.04
N PHE A 65 7.70 -9.80 8.58
CA PHE A 65 7.19 -10.99 9.26
C PHE A 65 8.23 -12.12 9.35
N GLY A 66 8.09 -12.97 10.35
CA GLY A 66 8.74 -14.27 10.36
C GLY A 66 8.14 -15.23 9.34
N SER A 67 8.88 -16.31 9.01
CA SER A 67 8.40 -17.33 8.08
C SER A 67 7.06 -17.92 8.55
N GLY A 68 6.07 -17.93 7.66
CA GLY A 68 4.71 -18.41 7.95
C GLY A 68 3.95 -17.64 9.03
N LYS A 69 4.45 -16.48 9.47
CA LYS A 69 3.83 -15.66 10.51
C LYS A 69 3.20 -14.40 9.92
N ALA A 70 2.16 -13.90 10.62
CA ALA A 70 1.51 -12.63 10.35
C ALA A 70 1.74 -11.59 11.47
N LYS A 71 2.46 -11.95 12.54
CA LYS A 71 2.88 -10.99 13.57
C LYS A 71 4.05 -10.16 13.07
N LEU A 72 3.93 -8.84 13.13
CA LEU A 72 4.98 -7.90 12.76
C LEU A 72 6.24 -8.11 13.62
N ARG A 73 7.41 -8.05 12.98
CA ARG A 73 8.70 -8.03 13.66
C ARG A 73 8.91 -6.69 14.36
N GLN A 74 9.53 -6.69 15.52
CA GLN A 74 9.89 -5.45 16.22
C GLN A 74 10.74 -4.52 15.34
N SER A 75 11.65 -5.08 14.53
CA SER A 75 12.51 -4.32 13.61
C SER A 75 11.76 -3.66 12.45
N SER A 76 10.53 -4.09 12.14
CA SER A 76 9.73 -3.50 11.07
C SER A 76 8.90 -2.30 11.51
N LEU A 77 8.67 -2.14 12.81
CA LEU A 77 7.77 -1.12 13.33
C LEU A 77 8.25 0.31 13.01
N SER A 78 9.54 0.57 13.14
CA SER A 78 10.13 1.87 12.77
C SER A 78 10.01 2.18 11.28
N LYS A 79 10.14 1.16 10.43
CA LYS A 79 9.99 1.30 8.96
C LYS A 79 8.54 1.63 8.59
N LEU A 80 7.58 0.93 9.17
CA LEU A 80 6.16 1.20 8.99
C LEU A 80 5.73 2.55 9.59
N ALA A 81 6.34 2.97 10.69
CA ALA A 81 6.09 4.29 11.29
C ALA A 81 6.53 5.44 10.37
N LYS A 82 7.63 5.28 9.63
CA LYS A 82 8.05 6.26 8.60
C LYS A 82 6.96 6.43 7.53
N VAL A 83 6.36 5.31 7.09
CA VAL A 83 5.23 5.33 6.14
C VAL A 83 4.01 5.98 6.78
N GLY A 84 3.62 5.56 8.00
CA GLY A 84 2.48 6.12 8.73
C GLY A 84 2.55 7.63 8.89
N HIS A 85 3.75 8.18 9.15
CA HIS A 85 3.95 9.62 9.23
C HIS A 85 3.56 10.33 7.92
N VAL A 86 4.03 9.85 6.76
CA VAL A 86 3.70 10.43 5.46
C VAL A 86 2.21 10.31 5.16
N LEU A 87 1.61 9.15 5.50
CA LEU A 87 0.17 8.91 5.34
C LEU A 87 -0.70 9.88 6.17
N ASN A 88 -0.23 10.32 7.33
CA ASN A 88 -0.94 11.23 8.22
C ASN A 88 -0.69 12.71 7.92
N THR A 89 0.36 13.03 7.20
CA THR A 89 0.75 14.43 6.93
C THR A 89 0.50 14.82 5.49
N THR A 90 1.22 14.24 4.56
CA THR A 90 1.27 14.67 3.16
C THR A 90 0.04 14.24 2.36
N VAL A 91 -0.47 13.04 2.63
CA VAL A 91 -1.61 12.43 1.91
C VAL A 91 -2.78 12.07 2.84
N LYS A 92 -2.99 12.87 3.87
CA LYS A 92 -3.97 12.63 4.96
C LYS A 92 -5.41 12.42 4.50
N ASP A 93 -5.77 12.89 3.31
CA ASP A 93 -7.13 12.82 2.77
C ASP A 93 -7.32 11.68 1.76
N LEU A 94 -6.24 10.98 1.39
CA LEU A 94 -6.30 9.88 0.45
C LEU A 94 -6.57 8.54 1.15
N ASN A 95 -7.20 7.63 0.43
CA ASN A 95 -7.42 6.25 0.89
C ASN A 95 -6.15 5.41 0.71
N VAL A 96 -6.02 4.37 1.53
CA VAL A 96 -4.85 3.50 1.55
C VAL A 96 -5.31 2.04 1.56
N GLY A 97 -4.90 1.29 0.55
CA GLY A 97 -5.10 -0.16 0.49
C GLY A 97 -3.84 -0.89 0.98
N ILE A 98 -4.01 -1.88 1.81
CA ILE A 98 -2.94 -2.78 2.23
C ILE A 98 -3.19 -4.14 1.59
N GLU A 99 -2.24 -4.60 0.78
CA GLU A 99 -2.38 -5.80 -0.03
C GLU A 99 -1.30 -6.83 0.32
N GLY A 100 -1.73 -8.01 0.75
CA GLY A 100 -0.84 -9.12 1.08
C GLY A 100 -0.75 -10.14 -0.06
N HIS A 101 0.47 -10.58 -0.35
CA HIS A 101 0.76 -11.56 -1.40
C HIS A 101 1.72 -12.64 -0.90
N THR A 102 1.57 -13.84 -1.44
CA THR A 102 2.48 -14.97 -1.20
C THR A 102 3.10 -15.46 -2.50
N ASP A 103 4.10 -16.34 -2.39
CA ASP A 103 4.47 -17.21 -3.49
C ASP A 103 3.50 -18.40 -3.60
N ASN A 104 3.77 -19.33 -4.51
CA ASN A 104 2.95 -20.52 -4.74
C ASN A 104 3.35 -21.74 -3.88
N GLU A 105 4.20 -21.56 -2.87
CA GLU A 105 4.54 -22.67 -2.00
C GLU A 105 3.38 -22.97 -1.05
N PRO A 106 2.94 -24.24 -0.97
CA PRO A 106 1.85 -24.63 -0.09
C PRO A 106 2.20 -24.44 1.38
N ILE A 107 1.22 -24.00 2.16
CA ILE A 107 1.34 -23.91 3.62
C ILE A 107 1.45 -25.33 4.21
N LYS A 108 2.58 -25.64 4.89
CA LYS A 108 2.82 -26.97 5.46
C LYS A 108 2.90 -27.00 6.98
N LYS A 109 3.38 -25.93 7.63
CA LYS A 109 3.74 -25.95 9.06
C LYS A 109 3.25 -24.78 9.89
N SER A 110 2.69 -23.74 9.29
CA SER A 110 2.38 -22.48 9.99
C SER A 110 0.96 -22.41 10.57
N GLY A 111 0.15 -23.47 10.39
CA GLY A 111 -1.21 -23.53 10.91
C GLY A 111 -2.27 -22.74 10.11
N TRP A 112 -1.86 -22.04 9.07
CA TRP A 112 -2.79 -21.37 8.15
C TRP A 112 -3.45 -22.39 7.23
N LYS A 113 -4.71 -22.17 6.93
CA LYS A 113 -5.48 -23.05 6.04
C LYS A 113 -4.99 -22.98 4.59
N SER A 114 -4.63 -21.78 4.13
CA SER A 114 -4.10 -21.53 2.79
C SER A 114 -3.30 -20.22 2.72
N ASN A 115 -2.73 -19.94 1.56
CA ASN A 115 -2.07 -18.66 1.26
C ASN A 115 -3.04 -17.47 1.29
N TRP A 116 -4.35 -17.70 1.13
CA TRP A 116 -5.38 -16.68 1.28
C TRP A 116 -5.43 -16.14 2.71
N GLU A 117 -5.51 -17.01 3.71
CA GLU A 117 -5.57 -16.60 5.12
C GLU A 117 -4.26 -15.93 5.55
N LEU A 118 -3.11 -16.49 5.15
CA LEU A 118 -1.81 -15.90 5.50
C LEU A 118 -1.65 -14.49 4.92
N SER A 119 -1.95 -14.29 3.63
CA SER A 119 -1.82 -12.99 2.97
C SER A 119 -2.78 -11.96 3.56
N THR A 120 -4.02 -12.37 3.84
CA THR A 120 -5.02 -11.50 4.48
C THR A 120 -4.61 -11.12 5.90
N ALA A 121 -4.17 -12.08 6.71
CA ALA A 121 -3.72 -11.81 8.07
C ALA A 121 -2.51 -10.87 8.11
N ARG A 122 -1.58 -10.98 7.17
CA ARG A 122 -0.44 -10.06 7.02
C ARG A 122 -0.88 -8.65 6.67
N ALA A 123 -1.80 -8.50 5.72
CA ALA A 123 -2.37 -7.20 5.37
C ALA A 123 -3.06 -6.55 6.58
N LEU A 124 -3.89 -7.31 7.31
CA LEU A 124 -4.58 -6.82 8.50
C LEU A 124 -3.62 -6.45 9.64
N SER A 125 -2.52 -7.15 9.82
CA SER A 125 -1.52 -6.77 10.82
C SER A 125 -0.91 -5.39 10.56
N VAL A 126 -0.68 -5.05 9.30
CA VAL A 126 -0.23 -3.70 8.90
C VAL A 126 -1.35 -2.68 9.09
N VAL A 127 -2.59 -3.00 8.71
CA VAL A 127 -3.77 -2.13 8.95
C VAL A 127 -3.89 -1.79 10.43
N HIS A 128 -3.86 -2.78 11.32
CA HIS A 128 -3.96 -2.56 12.77
C HIS A 128 -2.81 -1.70 13.29
N PHE A 129 -1.57 -1.96 12.86
CA PHE A 129 -0.44 -1.12 13.24
C PHE A 129 -0.62 0.34 12.84
N LEU A 130 -1.10 0.59 11.63
CA LEU A 130 -1.35 1.95 11.14
C LEU A 130 -2.47 2.65 11.91
N ILE A 131 -3.49 1.93 12.36
CA ILE A 131 -4.58 2.48 13.19
C ILE A 131 -4.09 2.70 14.61
N ASP A 132 -3.60 1.65 15.26
CA ASP A 132 -3.40 1.61 16.72
C ASP A 132 -2.14 2.38 17.14
N GLU A 133 -1.07 2.29 16.34
CA GLU A 133 0.24 2.89 16.68
C GLU A 133 0.51 4.19 15.91
N GLN A 134 -0.08 4.36 14.73
CA GLN A 134 0.15 5.56 13.90
C GLN A 134 -1.04 6.50 13.84
N GLY A 135 -2.19 6.10 14.39
CA GLY A 135 -3.39 6.94 14.47
C GLY A 135 -4.08 7.24 13.14
N LEU A 136 -3.91 6.38 12.13
CA LEU A 136 -4.63 6.54 10.88
C LEU A 136 -6.12 6.32 11.07
N MET A 137 -6.94 7.12 10.41
CA MET A 137 -8.40 6.95 10.44
C MET A 137 -8.80 5.63 9.79
N PRO A 138 -9.51 4.72 10.51
CA PRO A 138 -9.89 3.40 9.96
C PRO A 138 -10.65 3.47 8.63
N ARG A 139 -11.50 4.48 8.44
CA ARG A 139 -12.28 4.67 7.21
C ARG A 139 -11.45 4.89 5.94
N ARG A 140 -10.17 5.25 6.09
CA ARG A 140 -9.23 5.42 4.96
C ARG A 140 -8.58 4.12 4.54
N LEU A 141 -8.62 3.10 5.39
CA LEU A 141 -7.85 1.87 5.21
C LEU A 141 -8.70 0.73 4.68
N SER A 142 -8.09 -0.10 3.85
CA SER A 142 -8.61 -1.41 3.47
C SER A 142 -7.49 -2.44 3.51
N GLY A 143 -7.82 -3.67 3.86
CA GLY A 143 -6.88 -4.79 3.88
C GLY A 143 -7.37 -5.91 2.96
N THR A 144 -6.52 -6.37 2.06
CA THR A 144 -6.83 -7.42 1.08
C THR A 144 -5.72 -8.46 1.03
N GLY A 145 -6.08 -9.74 1.05
CA GLY A 145 -5.15 -10.82 0.76
C GLY A 145 -5.42 -11.37 -0.63
N TYR A 146 -4.40 -11.48 -1.46
CA TYR A 146 -4.47 -12.03 -2.81
C TYR A 146 -3.89 -13.45 -2.92
N GLY A 147 -3.38 -14.00 -1.82
CA GLY A 147 -2.71 -15.31 -1.88
C GLY A 147 -1.55 -15.31 -2.87
N GLU A 148 -1.44 -16.39 -3.63
CA GLU A 148 -0.40 -16.61 -4.65
C GLU A 148 -0.80 -16.15 -6.06
N TYR A 149 -2.01 -15.62 -6.23
CA TYR A 149 -2.65 -15.45 -7.54
C TYR A 149 -2.33 -14.14 -8.26
N HIS A 150 -1.53 -13.28 -7.64
CA HIS A 150 -1.05 -12.02 -8.23
C HIS A 150 0.48 -11.94 -8.22
N PRO A 151 1.19 -12.89 -8.89
CA PRO A 151 2.64 -12.89 -8.91
C PRO A 151 3.19 -11.72 -9.74
N VAL A 152 4.30 -11.13 -9.28
CA VAL A 152 5.05 -10.09 -10.01
C VAL A 152 6.36 -10.65 -10.62
N ALA A 153 6.71 -11.88 -10.26
CA ALA A 153 7.87 -12.60 -10.78
C ALA A 153 7.57 -14.09 -10.89
N THR A 154 8.45 -14.81 -11.58
CA THR A 154 8.32 -16.27 -11.70
C THR A 154 8.45 -16.98 -10.35
N ASN A 155 7.58 -17.94 -10.06
CA ASN A 155 7.69 -18.81 -8.89
C ASN A 155 8.75 -19.93 -9.06
N ASN A 156 9.30 -20.10 -10.24
CA ASN A 156 10.28 -21.17 -10.52
C ASN A 156 11.64 -20.94 -9.86
N THR A 157 11.97 -19.68 -9.54
CA THR A 157 13.22 -19.32 -8.89
C THR A 157 13.02 -18.84 -7.46
N LYS A 158 14.03 -19.06 -6.59
CA LYS A 158 14.01 -18.55 -5.22
C LYS A 158 13.86 -17.03 -5.18
N ALA A 159 14.57 -16.32 -6.04
CA ALA A 159 14.52 -14.86 -6.14
C ALA A 159 13.12 -14.37 -6.59
N GLY A 160 12.51 -15.04 -7.56
CA GLY A 160 11.16 -14.70 -8.00
C GLY A 160 10.11 -14.95 -6.93
N ARG A 161 10.18 -16.08 -6.21
CA ARG A 161 9.30 -16.34 -5.06
C ARG A 161 9.44 -15.28 -3.96
N GLN A 162 10.67 -14.83 -3.69
CA GLN A 162 10.89 -13.76 -2.71
C GLN A 162 10.20 -12.46 -3.10
N LYS A 163 10.23 -12.07 -4.38
CA LYS A 163 9.50 -10.90 -4.90
C LYS A 163 7.99 -11.06 -4.78
N ASN A 164 7.47 -12.27 -4.94
CA ASN A 164 6.05 -12.56 -4.82
C ASN A 164 5.58 -12.48 -3.35
N ARG A 165 6.41 -12.87 -2.38
CA ARG A 165 6.13 -12.71 -0.94
C ARG A 165 6.32 -11.26 -0.52
N ARG A 166 5.25 -10.47 -0.58
CA ARG A 166 5.29 -9.03 -0.33
C ARG A 166 4.02 -8.51 0.29
N VAL A 167 4.12 -7.32 0.87
CA VAL A 167 2.98 -6.49 1.23
C VAL A 167 3.10 -5.15 0.52
N GLU A 168 2.06 -4.75 -0.15
CA GLU A 168 1.97 -3.47 -0.83
C GLU A 168 1.07 -2.52 -0.04
N ILE A 169 1.55 -1.30 0.18
CA ILE A 169 0.77 -0.19 0.73
C ILE A 169 0.49 0.75 -0.43
N VAL A 170 -0.76 0.84 -0.84
CA VAL A 170 -1.20 1.58 -2.02
C VAL A 170 -1.92 2.85 -1.59
N ILE A 171 -1.35 4.01 -1.88
CA ILE A 171 -2.02 5.30 -1.68
C ILE A 171 -2.84 5.58 -2.94
N ILE A 172 -4.15 5.53 -2.78
CA ILE A 172 -5.11 5.54 -3.88
C ILE A 172 -5.55 6.98 -4.14
N PRO A 173 -5.37 7.51 -5.37
CA PRO A 173 -5.95 8.79 -5.75
C PRO A 173 -7.46 8.79 -5.54
N ALA A 174 -8.04 9.93 -5.19
CA ALA A 174 -9.48 10.04 -5.08
C ALA A 174 -10.11 9.90 -6.48
N THR A 175 -10.53 8.70 -6.82
CA THR A 175 -11.38 8.47 -7.98
C THR A 175 -12.77 9.00 -7.65
N GLU A 176 -13.39 9.75 -8.58
CA GLU A 176 -14.79 10.14 -8.45
C GLU A 176 -15.63 8.91 -8.12
N LYS A 177 -16.36 8.97 -7.01
CA LYS A 177 -17.49 8.06 -6.82
C LYS A 177 -18.43 8.31 -7.98
N LYS A 178 -18.44 7.41 -8.97
CA LYS A 178 -19.57 7.35 -9.90
C LYS A 178 -20.80 7.23 -9.02
N GLY A 179 -21.62 8.27 -9.01
CA GLY A 179 -22.87 8.30 -8.26
C GLY A 179 -23.68 7.06 -8.61
N ARG A 180 -24.07 6.35 -7.56
CA ARG A 180 -25.14 5.36 -7.65
C ARG A 180 -26.46 6.11 -7.78
#